data_1dad6a2557f865fa3f135c6d4d39d332
#
_entry.id   1dad6a2557f865fa3f135c6d4d39d332
#
_cell.length_a   1.000
_cell.length_b   1.000
_cell.length_c   1.000
_cell.angle_alpha   90.00
_cell.angle_beta   90.00
_cell.angle_gamma   90.00
#
_symmetry.space_group_name_H-M   'P 1'
#
loop_
_entity.id
_entity.type
_entity.pdbx_description
1 polymer ?
#
loop_
_entity_poly.entity_id
_entity_poly.type
_entity_poly.pdbx_seq_one_letter_code
_entity_poly.pdbx_strand_id
1 'polypeptide(L)'
;MVLRTRGLTKRFGGVTAVDGVDFELAEECCSLIGPNGAGKTTFFDLLTGTRSPSDGTVEYLGEDGWTDITDTAPHGTALAGIHRSYQITNVFATSTVLENVRIAAQAHGGADSWRAWRNVDAFPEYEQEAYDILDRVGLADAATAPAETLSHGEKRNLEVAIALAGDPDVLLLDEPTAGVSSDGIGALTDLIDDIAADHAVLLVEHNMDVVMEVSDRIAVLHRGALIADDEPPAIRSSQRVQDAYLGGYERGEPTGPGDGAAGGEAA
;
A
#
# COMPACT_ATOMS: atom_id res chain seq x y z
N MET A 1 6.50 8.83 -15.28
CA MET A 1 5.12 8.31 -15.15
C MET A 1 5.19 6.84 -15.46
N VAL A 2 4.80 6.01 -14.51
CA VAL A 2 4.98 4.54 -14.60
C VAL A 2 3.65 3.78 -14.52
N LEU A 3 2.60 4.37 -13.90
CA LEU A 3 1.29 3.75 -13.75
C LEU A 3 0.21 4.82 -13.97
N ARG A 4 -0.91 4.45 -14.60
CA ARG A 4 -2.07 5.34 -14.74
C ARG A 4 -3.39 4.58 -14.76
N THR A 5 -4.44 5.26 -14.32
CA THR A 5 -5.83 4.77 -14.45
C THR A 5 -6.65 5.76 -15.26
N ARG A 6 -7.66 5.25 -16.00
CA ARG A 6 -8.59 6.06 -16.76
C ARG A 6 -10.02 5.63 -16.48
N GLY A 7 -10.80 6.53 -15.90
CA GLY A 7 -12.20 6.28 -15.55
C GLY A 7 -12.41 5.08 -14.64
N LEU A 8 -11.40 4.71 -13.82
CA LEU A 8 -11.41 3.49 -13.04
C LEU A 8 -12.58 3.46 -12.08
N THR A 9 -13.43 2.44 -12.19
CA THR A 9 -14.68 2.35 -11.44
C THR A 9 -14.88 0.97 -10.86
N LYS A 10 -15.33 0.89 -9.59
CA LYS A 10 -15.73 -0.37 -8.95
C LYS A 10 -17.05 -0.22 -8.23
N ARG A 11 -18.00 -1.08 -8.59
CA ARG A 11 -19.32 -1.16 -7.97
C ARG A 11 -19.49 -2.51 -7.27
N PHE A 12 -20.05 -2.47 -6.08
CA PHE A 12 -20.48 -3.65 -5.31
C PHE A 12 -21.98 -3.56 -5.06
N GLY A 13 -22.77 -4.26 -5.88
CA GLY A 13 -24.23 -4.10 -5.82
C GLY A 13 -24.65 -2.64 -6.01
N GLY A 14 -25.28 -2.04 -5.00
CA GLY A 14 -25.73 -0.64 -5.04
C GLY A 14 -24.69 0.39 -4.57
N VAL A 15 -23.47 -0.02 -4.21
CA VAL A 15 -22.42 0.87 -3.69
C VAL A 15 -21.32 1.03 -4.73
N THR A 16 -20.98 2.28 -5.10
CA THR A 16 -19.79 2.59 -5.89
C THR A 16 -18.65 2.89 -4.94
N ALA A 17 -17.65 2.01 -4.91
CA ALA A 17 -16.49 2.12 -4.02
C ALA A 17 -15.35 2.93 -4.64
N VAL A 18 -15.21 2.89 -5.97
CA VAL A 18 -14.30 3.73 -6.79
C VAL A 18 -15.12 4.23 -7.95
N ASP A 19 -15.11 5.52 -8.23
CA ASP A 19 -16.03 6.20 -9.14
C ASP A 19 -15.27 7.10 -10.13
N GLY A 20 -14.96 6.54 -11.30
CA GLY A 20 -14.36 7.27 -12.42
C GLY A 20 -13.00 7.89 -12.09
N VAL A 21 -12.13 7.18 -11.38
CA VAL A 21 -10.84 7.71 -10.95
C VAL A 21 -9.84 7.72 -12.10
N ASP A 22 -9.42 8.93 -12.50
CA ASP A 22 -8.24 9.17 -13.31
C ASP A 22 -7.08 9.50 -12.37
N PHE A 23 -6.02 8.69 -12.40
CA PHE A 23 -4.85 8.85 -11.54
C PHE A 23 -3.59 8.50 -12.34
N GLU A 24 -2.51 9.18 -12.06
CA GLU A 24 -1.21 8.93 -12.66
C GLU A 24 -0.15 8.88 -11.57
N LEU A 25 0.78 7.93 -11.64
CA LEU A 25 1.94 7.82 -10.76
C LEU A 25 3.21 8.00 -11.59
N ALA A 26 4.06 8.92 -11.15
CA ALA A 26 5.41 9.10 -11.70
C ALA A 26 6.44 8.32 -10.86
N GLU A 27 7.73 8.50 -11.15
CA GLU A 27 8.84 8.08 -10.28
C GLU A 27 8.91 9.06 -9.09
N GLU A 28 8.08 8.82 -8.09
CA GLU A 28 7.87 9.70 -6.93
C GLU A 28 7.27 8.90 -5.77
N CYS A 29 7.28 9.46 -4.57
CA CYS A 29 6.45 8.99 -3.46
C CYS A 29 5.11 9.72 -3.46
N CYS A 30 4.03 9.02 -3.84
CA CYS A 30 2.67 9.55 -3.79
C CYS A 30 1.88 8.90 -2.66
N SER A 31 1.32 9.68 -1.75
CA SER A 31 0.40 9.15 -0.74
C SER A 31 -1.06 9.24 -1.19
N LEU A 32 -1.80 8.15 -1.05
CA LEU A 32 -3.25 8.10 -1.23
C LEU A 32 -3.93 8.16 0.14
N ILE A 33 -4.52 9.29 0.46
CA ILE A 33 -5.21 9.50 1.74
C ILE A 33 -6.72 9.62 1.55
N GLY A 34 -7.45 9.61 2.65
CA GLY A 34 -8.92 9.78 2.68
C GLY A 34 -9.53 9.11 3.91
N PRO A 35 -10.75 9.48 4.29
CA PRO A 35 -11.43 8.89 5.44
C PRO A 35 -11.69 7.39 5.26
N ASN A 36 -12.07 6.72 6.36
CA ASN A 36 -12.46 5.31 6.30
C ASN A 36 -13.66 5.13 5.36
N GLY A 37 -13.59 4.10 4.50
CA GLY A 37 -14.59 3.86 3.48
C GLY A 37 -14.50 4.76 2.24
N ALA A 38 -13.43 5.56 2.10
CA ALA A 38 -13.21 6.39 0.91
C ALA A 38 -12.97 5.60 -0.38
N GLY A 39 -12.56 4.32 -0.27
CA GLY A 39 -12.29 3.44 -1.41
C GLY A 39 -10.80 3.09 -1.61
N LYS A 40 -9.90 3.53 -0.72
CA LYS A 40 -8.44 3.36 -0.85
C LYS A 40 -8.02 1.89 -1.06
N THR A 41 -8.44 0.99 -0.19
CA THR A 41 -8.13 -0.45 -0.31
C THR A 41 -8.70 -1.04 -1.61
N THR A 42 -9.92 -0.63 -2.00
CA THR A 42 -10.50 -1.06 -3.27
C THR A 42 -9.68 -0.55 -4.45
N PHE A 43 -9.21 0.68 -4.41
CA PHE A 43 -8.34 1.24 -5.44
C PHE A 43 -7.03 0.46 -5.56
N PHE A 44 -6.36 0.14 -4.44
CA PHE A 44 -5.18 -0.73 -4.41
C PHE A 44 -5.47 -2.13 -4.97
N ASP A 45 -6.61 -2.72 -4.60
CA ASP A 45 -7.02 -4.03 -5.11
C ASP A 45 -7.22 -4.04 -6.64
N LEU A 46 -7.67 -2.90 -7.21
CA LEU A 46 -7.82 -2.73 -8.66
C LEU A 46 -6.45 -2.60 -9.35
N LEU A 47 -5.52 -1.82 -8.78
CA LEU A 47 -4.18 -1.65 -9.33
C LEU A 47 -3.38 -2.95 -9.37
N THR A 48 -3.59 -3.82 -8.37
CA THR A 48 -2.88 -5.10 -8.24
C THR A 48 -3.56 -6.28 -8.92
N GLY A 49 -4.70 -6.06 -9.59
CA GLY A 49 -5.47 -7.15 -10.20
C GLY A 49 -6.12 -8.12 -9.19
N THR A 50 -6.07 -7.80 -7.87
CA THR A 50 -6.79 -8.57 -6.82
C THR A 50 -8.29 -8.50 -7.03
N ARG A 51 -8.77 -7.43 -7.66
CA ARG A 51 -10.15 -7.24 -8.09
C ARG A 51 -10.19 -6.68 -9.51
N SER A 52 -11.12 -7.17 -10.32
CA SER A 52 -11.40 -6.56 -11.62
C SER A 52 -12.28 -5.32 -11.46
N PRO A 53 -12.05 -4.23 -12.19
CA PRO A 53 -12.90 -3.06 -12.20
C PRO A 53 -14.28 -3.38 -12.79
N SER A 54 -15.24 -2.49 -12.58
CA SER A 54 -16.54 -2.52 -13.24
C SER A 54 -16.52 -1.72 -14.54
N ASP A 55 -15.59 -0.77 -14.66
CA ASP A 55 -15.38 0.10 -15.82
C ASP A 55 -14.00 0.78 -15.69
N GLY A 56 -13.48 1.30 -16.82
CA GLY A 56 -12.20 1.97 -16.86
C GLY A 56 -11.02 1.02 -17.02
N THR A 57 -9.80 1.58 -17.05
CA THR A 57 -8.56 0.83 -17.31
C THR A 57 -7.46 1.15 -16.30
N VAL A 58 -6.55 0.19 -16.12
CA VAL A 58 -5.26 0.34 -15.45
C VAL A 58 -4.18 0.06 -16.48
N GLU A 59 -3.27 1.01 -16.68
CA GLU A 59 -2.20 0.89 -17.65
C GLU A 59 -0.84 1.11 -16.95
N TYR A 60 0.12 0.28 -17.31
CA TYR A 60 1.48 0.30 -16.79
C TYR A 60 2.47 0.60 -17.93
N LEU A 61 3.49 1.41 -17.65
CA LEU A 61 4.56 1.74 -18.59
C LEU A 61 5.76 0.82 -18.33
N GLY A 62 5.88 -0.25 -19.09
CA GLY A 62 7.06 -1.10 -19.12
C GLY A 62 8.05 -0.69 -20.24
N GLU A 63 9.05 -1.51 -20.47
CA GLU A 63 10.09 -1.27 -21.49
C GLU A 63 9.51 -1.12 -22.91
N ASP A 64 8.46 -1.87 -23.23
CA ASP A 64 7.80 -1.86 -24.56
C ASP A 64 6.73 -0.76 -24.70
N GLY A 65 6.56 0.10 -23.68
CA GLY A 65 5.55 1.16 -23.63
C GLY A 65 4.34 0.83 -22.76
N TRP A 66 3.26 1.61 -22.93
CA TRP A 66 2.04 1.45 -22.16
C TRP A 66 1.33 0.12 -22.46
N THR A 67 1.12 -0.65 -21.41
CA THR A 67 0.41 -1.94 -21.47
C THR A 67 -0.85 -1.87 -20.60
N ASP A 68 -1.98 -2.29 -21.14
CA ASP A 68 -3.23 -2.45 -20.36
C ASP A 68 -3.12 -3.71 -19.49
N ILE A 69 -3.18 -3.52 -18.18
CA ILE A 69 -3.10 -4.57 -17.17
C ILE A 69 -4.43 -4.76 -16.40
N THR A 70 -5.51 -4.18 -16.87
CA THR A 70 -6.82 -4.10 -16.19
C THR A 70 -7.34 -5.46 -15.73
N ASP A 71 -7.23 -6.49 -16.59
CA ASP A 71 -7.69 -7.85 -16.31
C ASP A 71 -6.54 -8.82 -15.97
N THR A 72 -5.36 -8.28 -15.67
CA THR A 72 -4.21 -9.08 -15.29
C THR A 72 -4.38 -9.61 -13.86
N ALA A 73 -4.16 -10.91 -13.66
CA ALA A 73 -4.22 -11.51 -12.33
C ALA A 73 -3.03 -11.01 -11.45
N PRO A 74 -3.13 -11.04 -10.11
CA PRO A 74 -2.11 -10.47 -9.21
C PRO A 74 -0.68 -10.94 -9.48
N HIS A 75 -0.49 -12.22 -9.81
CA HIS A 75 0.84 -12.73 -10.15
C HIS A 75 1.39 -12.14 -11.44
N GLY A 76 0.53 -11.86 -12.43
CA GLY A 76 0.92 -11.22 -13.67
C GLY A 76 1.25 -9.74 -13.47
N THR A 77 0.50 -9.06 -12.59
CA THR A 77 0.78 -7.67 -12.22
C THR A 77 2.12 -7.56 -11.48
N ALA A 78 2.41 -8.51 -10.58
CA ALA A 78 3.70 -8.58 -9.92
C ALA A 78 4.85 -8.85 -10.90
N LEU A 79 4.70 -9.81 -11.83
CA LEU A 79 5.69 -10.06 -12.87
C LEU A 79 5.88 -8.89 -13.85
N ALA A 80 4.92 -7.99 -13.94
CA ALA A 80 5.05 -6.76 -14.71
C ALA A 80 5.82 -5.65 -13.97
N GLY A 81 6.18 -5.84 -12.69
CA GLY A 81 6.94 -4.87 -11.90
C GLY A 81 6.10 -4.05 -10.92
N ILE A 82 4.85 -4.44 -10.64
CA ILE A 82 3.99 -3.76 -9.64
C ILE A 82 3.82 -4.67 -8.44
N HIS A 83 4.49 -4.34 -7.34
CA HIS A 83 4.45 -5.11 -6.11
C HIS A 83 3.64 -4.40 -5.02
N ARG A 84 3.08 -5.19 -4.09
CA ARG A 84 2.34 -4.67 -2.94
C ARG A 84 2.78 -5.34 -1.65
N SER A 85 3.04 -4.54 -0.62
CA SER A 85 3.11 -5.05 0.75
C SER A 85 1.69 -5.32 1.25
N TYR A 86 1.42 -6.50 1.76
CA TYR A 86 0.09 -6.87 2.25
C TYR A 86 0.01 -6.65 3.77
N GLN A 87 -1.13 -6.15 4.24
CA GLN A 87 -1.43 -5.92 5.66
C GLN A 87 -1.55 -7.23 6.48
N ILE A 88 -1.68 -8.37 5.81
CA ILE A 88 -1.68 -9.70 6.43
C ILE A 88 -0.34 -10.35 6.14
N THR A 89 0.42 -10.64 7.19
CA THR A 89 1.76 -11.23 7.17
C THR A 89 1.76 -12.57 6.42
N ASN A 90 1.96 -12.53 5.11
CA ASN A 90 2.13 -13.72 4.27
C ASN A 90 3.59 -14.19 4.30
N VAL A 91 4.18 -14.28 5.50
CA VAL A 91 5.54 -14.79 5.67
C VAL A 91 5.50 -16.28 6.03
N PHE A 92 6.48 -17.01 5.58
CA PHE A 92 6.75 -18.36 6.05
C PHE A 92 7.33 -18.28 7.47
N ALA A 93 6.46 -18.30 8.47
CA ALA A 93 6.80 -18.00 9.87
C ALA A 93 7.94 -18.87 10.42
N THR A 94 8.00 -20.14 10.03
CA THR A 94 9.01 -21.12 10.47
C THR A 94 10.29 -21.10 9.63
N SER A 95 10.29 -20.44 8.48
CA SER A 95 11.48 -20.22 7.65
C SER A 95 12.29 -19.03 8.18
N THR A 96 13.55 -18.96 7.82
CA THR A 96 14.40 -17.83 8.18
C THR A 96 13.94 -16.56 7.47
N VAL A 97 14.32 -15.42 8.03
CA VAL A 97 14.11 -14.08 7.42
C VAL A 97 14.69 -14.06 6.00
N LEU A 98 15.92 -14.56 5.84
CA LEU A 98 16.59 -14.66 4.54
C LEU A 98 15.82 -15.53 3.54
N GLU A 99 15.34 -16.72 3.97
CA GLU A 99 14.58 -17.61 3.08
C GLU A 99 13.28 -16.98 2.59
N ASN A 100 12.60 -16.17 3.40
CA ASN A 100 11.40 -15.45 2.99
C ASN A 100 11.69 -14.49 1.83
N VAL A 101 12.73 -13.66 1.94
CA VAL A 101 13.09 -12.69 0.90
C VAL A 101 13.65 -13.41 -0.34
N ARG A 102 14.53 -14.41 -0.16
CA ARG A 102 15.09 -15.19 -1.25
C ARG A 102 14.04 -15.92 -2.09
N ILE A 103 12.99 -16.50 -1.44
CA ILE A 103 11.88 -17.13 -2.16
C ILE A 103 11.14 -16.10 -3.03
N ALA A 104 10.95 -14.89 -2.53
CA ALA A 104 10.31 -13.81 -3.28
C ALA A 104 11.17 -13.39 -4.49
N ALA A 105 12.48 -13.14 -4.29
CA ALA A 105 13.42 -12.83 -5.37
C ALA A 105 13.43 -13.93 -6.45
N GLN A 106 13.50 -15.19 -6.05
CA GLN A 106 13.46 -16.33 -6.98
C GLN A 106 12.13 -16.42 -7.75
N ALA A 107 11.00 -16.05 -7.12
CA ALA A 107 9.69 -16.10 -7.79
C ALA A 107 9.60 -15.11 -8.97
N HIS A 108 10.33 -14.00 -8.90
CA HIS A 108 10.41 -12.99 -9.98
C HIS A 108 11.46 -13.32 -11.04
N GLY A 109 12.40 -14.23 -10.76
CA GLY A 109 13.47 -14.67 -11.69
C GLY A 109 13.00 -15.46 -12.92
N GLY A 110 11.71 -15.40 -13.28
CA GLY A 110 11.16 -15.93 -14.54
C GLY A 110 11.32 -17.43 -14.70
N ALA A 111 12.13 -17.88 -15.70
CA ALA A 111 12.28 -19.31 -16.05
C ALA A 111 12.90 -20.15 -14.92
N ASP A 112 13.56 -19.56 -13.96
CA ASP A 112 14.20 -20.27 -12.82
C ASP A 112 13.21 -20.60 -11.72
N SER A 113 12.04 -19.95 -11.67
CA SER A 113 10.97 -20.28 -10.72
C SER A 113 10.44 -21.72 -10.90
N TRP A 114 10.53 -22.31 -12.11
CA TRP A 114 10.14 -23.71 -12.39
C TRP A 114 11.20 -24.74 -11.98
N ARG A 115 12.41 -24.28 -11.56
CA ARG A 115 13.51 -25.16 -11.12
C ARG A 115 13.55 -25.38 -9.61
N ALA A 116 12.41 -25.29 -8.93
CA ALA A 116 12.25 -25.43 -7.48
C ALA A 116 12.79 -26.75 -6.89
N TRP A 117 13.08 -27.78 -7.72
CA TRP A 117 13.75 -29.02 -7.30
C TRP A 117 15.28 -29.00 -7.40
N ARG A 118 15.88 -27.90 -7.89
CA ARG A 118 17.33 -27.72 -7.77
C ARG A 118 17.68 -27.27 -6.37
N ASN A 119 18.82 -27.74 -5.90
CA ASN A 119 19.32 -27.40 -4.57
C ASN A 119 19.38 -25.88 -4.40
N VAL A 120 19.00 -25.40 -3.24
CA VAL A 120 18.99 -23.97 -2.86
C VAL A 120 20.34 -23.28 -3.20
N ASP A 121 21.45 -24.02 -3.00
CA ASP A 121 22.81 -23.58 -3.29
C ASP A 121 23.12 -23.39 -4.79
N ALA A 122 22.16 -23.64 -5.68
CA ALA A 122 22.35 -23.53 -7.12
C ALA A 122 22.10 -22.11 -7.66
N PHE A 123 21.65 -21.18 -6.82
CA PHE A 123 21.26 -19.80 -7.20
C PHE A 123 21.78 -18.78 -6.17
N PRO A 124 23.10 -18.62 -6.06
CA PRO A 124 23.71 -17.69 -5.10
C PRO A 124 23.35 -16.21 -5.36
N GLU A 125 22.91 -15.87 -6.58
CA GLU A 125 22.44 -14.54 -6.95
C GLU A 125 21.22 -14.10 -6.14
N TYR A 126 20.22 -14.95 -5.95
CA TYR A 126 19.02 -14.62 -5.15
C TYR A 126 19.31 -14.57 -3.65
N GLU A 127 20.32 -15.31 -3.19
CA GLU A 127 20.78 -15.22 -1.80
C GLU A 127 21.46 -13.86 -1.55
N GLN A 128 22.32 -13.42 -2.47
CA GLN A 128 22.99 -12.13 -2.38
C GLN A 128 21.98 -10.97 -2.46
N GLU A 129 21.06 -11.01 -3.42
CA GLU A 129 19.97 -10.03 -3.54
C GLU A 129 19.15 -9.95 -2.23
N ALA A 130 18.80 -11.10 -1.65
CA ALA A 130 18.06 -11.14 -0.40
C ALA A 130 18.85 -10.52 0.77
N TYR A 131 20.17 -10.74 0.86
CA TYR A 131 21.00 -10.10 1.87
C TYR A 131 21.09 -8.58 1.66
N ASP A 132 21.23 -8.11 0.43
CA ASP A 132 21.30 -6.68 0.10
C ASP A 132 19.98 -5.98 0.48
N ILE A 133 18.84 -6.61 0.19
CA ILE A 133 17.51 -6.11 0.60
C ILE A 133 17.38 -6.11 2.13
N LEU A 134 17.81 -7.19 2.82
CA LEU A 134 17.73 -7.27 4.27
C LEU A 134 18.61 -6.22 4.96
N ASP A 135 19.76 -5.90 4.41
CA ASP A 135 20.61 -4.80 4.89
C ASP A 135 19.88 -3.45 4.75
N ARG A 136 19.27 -3.22 3.58
CA ARG A 136 18.49 -2.02 3.28
C ARG A 136 17.31 -1.80 4.24
N VAL A 137 16.60 -2.88 4.62
CA VAL A 137 15.47 -2.80 5.56
C VAL A 137 15.86 -2.97 7.04
N GLY A 138 17.16 -3.04 7.35
CA GLY A 138 17.69 -3.15 8.71
C GLY A 138 17.45 -4.51 9.37
N LEU A 139 17.38 -5.60 8.59
CA LEU A 139 17.16 -6.96 9.06
C LEU A 139 18.35 -7.91 8.84
N ALA A 140 19.51 -7.41 8.42
CA ALA A 140 20.69 -8.23 8.14
C ALA A 140 21.12 -9.10 9.34
N ASP A 141 21.12 -8.55 10.55
CA ASP A 141 21.47 -9.29 11.78
C ASP A 141 20.46 -10.40 12.12
N ALA A 142 19.23 -10.29 11.65
CA ALA A 142 18.16 -11.27 11.86
C ALA A 142 18.04 -12.28 10.71
N ALA A 143 18.88 -12.23 9.67
CA ALA A 143 18.75 -13.02 8.45
C ALA A 143 18.56 -14.52 8.68
N THR A 144 19.26 -15.11 9.67
CA THR A 144 19.20 -16.53 10.00
C THR A 144 18.15 -16.88 11.05
N ALA A 145 17.47 -15.90 11.64
CA ALA A 145 16.42 -16.13 12.63
C ALA A 145 15.12 -16.58 11.97
N PRO A 146 14.29 -17.42 12.61
CA PRO A 146 12.94 -17.69 12.15
C PRO A 146 12.08 -16.42 12.12
N ALA A 147 11.32 -16.19 11.05
CA ALA A 147 10.52 -14.99 10.89
C ALA A 147 9.46 -14.81 12.00
N GLU A 148 8.99 -15.89 12.62
CA GLU A 148 8.05 -15.82 13.76
C GLU A 148 8.63 -15.10 14.98
N THR A 149 9.96 -15.10 15.14
CA THR A 149 10.65 -14.50 16.30
C THR A 149 10.79 -12.98 16.20
N LEU A 150 10.55 -12.42 15.04
CA LEU A 150 10.62 -10.98 14.81
C LEU A 150 9.54 -10.22 15.61
N SER A 151 9.89 -9.04 16.07
CA SER A 151 8.93 -8.05 16.59
C SER A 151 7.93 -7.59 15.51
N HIS A 152 6.88 -6.87 15.89
CA HIS A 152 5.91 -6.34 14.92
C HIS A 152 6.55 -5.38 13.91
N GLY A 153 7.45 -4.50 14.35
CA GLY A 153 8.16 -3.59 13.46
C GLY A 153 9.08 -4.33 12.49
N GLU A 154 9.88 -5.28 12.99
CA GLU A 154 10.75 -6.12 12.14
C GLU A 154 9.95 -6.97 11.14
N LYS A 155 8.78 -7.48 11.53
CA LYS A 155 7.87 -8.17 10.60
C LYS A 155 7.40 -7.24 9.50
N ARG A 156 7.14 -5.97 9.82
CA ARG A 156 6.77 -4.98 8.81
C ARG A 156 7.91 -4.69 7.84
N ASN A 157 9.12 -4.55 8.35
CA ASN A 157 10.32 -4.41 7.50
C ASN A 157 10.50 -5.65 6.61
N LEU A 158 10.25 -6.86 7.11
CA LEU A 158 10.29 -8.08 6.30
C LEU A 158 9.22 -8.10 5.20
N GLU A 159 8.02 -7.60 5.45
CA GLU A 159 6.97 -7.46 4.43
C GLU A 159 7.41 -6.50 3.30
N VAL A 160 8.04 -5.40 3.68
CA VAL A 160 8.63 -4.45 2.72
C VAL A 160 9.77 -5.12 1.95
N ALA A 161 10.65 -5.86 2.61
CA ALA A 161 11.74 -6.62 1.98
C ALA A 161 11.22 -7.62 0.94
N ILE A 162 10.17 -8.36 1.27
CA ILE A 162 9.52 -9.32 0.35
C ILE A 162 8.93 -8.59 -0.87
N ALA A 163 8.35 -7.40 -0.66
CA ALA A 163 7.79 -6.60 -1.75
C ALA A 163 8.88 -5.95 -2.64
N LEU A 164 10.06 -5.65 -2.08
CA LEU A 164 11.22 -5.15 -2.83
C LEU A 164 11.91 -6.26 -3.64
N ALA A 165 11.79 -7.52 -3.22
CA ALA A 165 12.42 -8.63 -3.92
C ALA A 165 11.89 -8.74 -5.36
N GLY A 166 12.83 -8.80 -6.32
CA GLY A 166 12.48 -8.77 -7.75
C GLY A 166 12.46 -7.37 -8.36
N ASP A 167 12.98 -6.36 -7.66
CA ASP A 167 13.24 -5.00 -8.15
C ASP A 167 12.03 -4.36 -8.86
N PRO A 168 10.93 -4.04 -8.12
CA PRO A 168 9.69 -3.55 -8.72
C PRO A 168 9.84 -2.10 -9.21
N ASP A 169 9.26 -1.77 -10.37
CA ASP A 169 9.14 -0.38 -10.82
C ASP A 169 8.15 0.42 -9.96
N VAL A 170 7.12 -0.27 -9.42
CA VAL A 170 6.07 0.33 -8.59
C VAL A 170 5.88 -0.47 -7.32
N LEU A 171 6.03 0.17 -6.18
CA LEU A 171 5.79 -0.40 -4.87
C LEU A 171 4.54 0.21 -4.22
N LEU A 172 3.56 -0.63 -3.91
CA LEU A 172 2.33 -0.25 -3.22
C LEU A 172 2.46 -0.59 -1.73
N LEU A 173 2.51 0.41 -0.86
CA LEU A 173 2.61 0.24 0.60
C LEU A 173 1.26 0.54 1.26
N ASP A 174 0.70 -0.47 1.95
CA ASP A 174 -0.61 -0.37 2.59
C ASP A 174 -0.47 -0.29 4.12
N GLU A 175 -0.62 0.92 4.68
CA GLU A 175 -0.50 1.26 6.09
C GLU A 175 0.79 0.72 6.74
N PRO A 176 1.98 1.07 6.22
CA PRO A 176 3.24 0.52 6.72
C PRO A 176 3.53 0.88 8.18
N THR A 177 2.96 1.96 8.72
CA THR A 177 3.14 2.34 10.13
C THR A 177 2.20 1.59 11.10
N ALA A 178 1.25 0.80 10.58
CA ALA A 178 0.29 0.10 11.44
C ALA A 178 0.99 -0.91 12.37
N GLY A 179 0.81 -0.71 13.70
CA GLY A 179 1.43 -1.57 14.71
C GLY A 179 2.92 -1.28 15.00
N VAL A 180 3.51 -0.31 14.36
CA VAL A 180 4.88 0.17 14.66
C VAL A 180 4.83 1.09 15.87
N SER A 181 5.79 0.94 16.79
CA SER A 181 5.93 1.84 17.94
C SER A 181 6.32 3.25 17.49
N SER A 182 6.01 4.27 18.30
CA SER A 182 6.40 5.66 18.01
C SER A 182 7.90 5.82 17.72
N ASP A 183 8.74 5.07 18.44
CA ASP A 183 10.20 5.10 18.28
C ASP A 183 10.65 4.44 16.95
N GLY A 184 9.85 3.55 16.39
CA GLY A 184 10.12 2.87 15.11
C GLY A 184 9.63 3.64 13.89
N ILE A 185 8.72 4.62 14.05
CA ILE A 185 8.15 5.36 12.92
C ILE A 185 9.24 6.11 12.15
N GLY A 186 10.18 6.76 12.82
CA GLY A 186 11.26 7.49 12.16
C GLY A 186 12.11 6.60 11.25
N ALA A 187 12.52 5.43 11.74
CA ALA A 187 13.30 4.47 10.94
C ALA A 187 12.50 3.95 9.71
N LEU A 188 11.19 3.77 9.86
CA LEU A 188 10.33 3.38 8.74
C LEU A 188 10.14 4.53 7.74
N THR A 189 10.06 5.76 8.20
CA THR A 189 10.02 6.96 7.35
C THR A 189 11.29 7.06 6.51
N ASP A 190 12.46 6.96 7.16
CA ASP A 190 13.77 6.94 6.48
C ASP A 190 13.85 5.82 5.43
N LEU A 191 13.31 4.64 5.74
CA LEU A 191 13.26 3.51 4.81
C LEU A 191 12.36 3.80 3.60
N ILE A 192 11.19 4.43 3.79
CA ILE A 192 10.30 4.79 2.69
C ILE A 192 10.96 5.82 1.77
N ASP A 193 11.64 6.80 2.33
CA ASP A 193 12.40 7.81 1.57
C ASP A 193 13.54 7.17 0.76
N ASP A 194 14.28 6.24 1.37
CA ASP A 194 15.33 5.48 0.69
C ASP A 194 14.78 4.65 -0.49
N ILE A 195 13.64 3.99 -0.30
CA ILE A 195 12.98 3.20 -1.36
C ILE A 195 12.46 4.12 -2.48
N ALA A 196 11.88 5.25 -2.13
CA ALA A 196 11.32 6.20 -3.10
C ALA A 196 12.40 6.86 -4.00
N ALA A 197 13.68 6.79 -3.62
CA ALA A 197 14.79 7.26 -4.44
C ALA A 197 14.98 6.42 -5.72
N ASP A 198 14.61 5.13 -5.70
CA ASP A 198 14.83 4.18 -6.79
C ASP A 198 13.54 3.63 -7.40
N HIS A 199 12.41 3.69 -6.68
CA HIS A 199 11.12 3.10 -7.06
C HIS A 199 10.00 4.13 -7.01
N ALA A 200 9.01 4.00 -7.88
CA ALA A 200 7.76 4.72 -7.71
C ALA A 200 6.97 4.11 -6.53
N VAL A 201 6.63 4.92 -5.54
CA VAL A 201 5.92 4.46 -4.34
C VAL A 201 4.51 5.04 -4.30
N LEU A 202 3.50 4.18 -4.15
CA LEU A 202 2.16 4.60 -3.80
C LEU A 202 1.84 4.11 -2.39
N LEU A 203 1.68 5.06 -1.47
CA LEU A 203 1.53 4.83 -0.04
C LEU A 203 0.09 5.08 0.40
N VAL A 204 -0.55 4.14 1.09
CA VAL A 204 -1.76 4.42 1.88
C VAL A 204 -1.37 4.52 3.35
N GLU A 205 -1.64 5.65 3.97
CA GLU A 205 -1.32 5.91 5.37
C GLU A 205 -2.40 6.74 6.06
N HIS A 206 -2.48 6.57 7.39
CA HIS A 206 -3.34 7.35 8.27
C HIS A 206 -2.56 8.28 9.19
N ASN A 207 -1.25 8.06 9.33
CA ASN A 207 -0.37 8.94 10.07
C ASN A 207 0.01 10.13 9.19
N MET A 208 -0.64 11.28 9.46
CA MET A 208 -0.46 12.48 8.64
C MET A 208 0.95 13.08 8.77
N ASP A 209 1.65 12.86 9.87
CA ASP A 209 3.02 13.34 10.03
C ASP A 209 3.95 12.59 9.04
N VAL A 210 3.83 11.27 8.95
CA VAL A 210 4.55 10.46 7.97
C VAL A 210 4.16 10.86 6.54
N VAL A 211 2.86 10.95 6.24
CA VAL A 211 2.39 11.38 4.90
C VAL A 211 3.01 12.70 4.47
N MET A 212 3.05 13.69 5.37
CA MET A 212 3.59 15.02 5.06
C MET A 212 5.12 15.03 4.93
N GLU A 213 5.80 14.06 5.51
CA GLU A 213 7.25 13.95 5.50
C GLU A 213 7.77 13.24 4.25
N VAL A 214 7.18 12.07 3.89
CA VAL A 214 7.69 11.23 2.80
C VAL A 214 7.10 11.54 1.42
N SER A 215 6.00 12.31 1.33
CA SER A 215 5.29 12.43 0.05
C SER A 215 5.79 13.62 -0.77
N ASP A 216 6.11 13.36 -2.03
CA ASP A 216 6.24 14.40 -3.05
C ASP A 216 4.86 14.93 -3.46
N ARG A 217 3.85 14.04 -3.48
CA ARG A 217 2.49 14.34 -3.89
C ARG A 217 1.47 13.57 -3.05
N ILE A 218 0.31 14.16 -2.82
CA ILE A 218 -0.78 13.56 -2.05
C ILE A 218 -2.06 13.57 -2.88
N ALA A 219 -2.58 12.38 -3.14
CA ALA A 219 -3.89 12.17 -3.75
C ALA A 219 -4.94 11.92 -2.65
N VAL A 220 -6.08 12.60 -2.72
CA VAL A 220 -7.13 12.51 -1.71
C VAL A 220 -8.38 11.85 -2.27
N LEU A 221 -8.71 10.67 -1.76
CA LEU A 221 -9.91 9.94 -2.13
C LEU A 221 -11.04 10.20 -1.11
N HIS A 222 -12.23 10.53 -1.61
CA HIS A 222 -13.42 10.70 -0.79
C HIS A 222 -14.65 10.14 -1.50
N ARG A 223 -15.33 9.19 -0.85
CA ARG A 223 -16.53 8.50 -1.41
C ARG A 223 -16.32 7.93 -2.81
N GLY A 224 -15.16 7.34 -3.05
CA GLY A 224 -14.79 6.72 -4.31
C GLY A 224 -14.21 7.66 -5.36
N ALA A 225 -14.28 8.98 -5.19
CA ALA A 225 -13.77 9.95 -6.15
C ALA A 225 -12.49 10.63 -5.66
N LEU A 226 -11.59 10.94 -6.60
CA LEU A 226 -10.41 11.76 -6.34
C LEU A 226 -10.85 13.23 -6.19
N ILE A 227 -10.65 13.81 -5.01
CA ILE A 227 -11.10 15.18 -4.72
C ILE A 227 -9.96 16.20 -4.73
N ALA A 228 -8.73 15.77 -4.54
CA ALA A 228 -7.53 16.60 -4.63
C ALA A 228 -6.35 15.71 -5.01
N ASP A 229 -5.37 16.30 -5.68
CA ASP A 229 -4.12 15.65 -6.09
C ASP A 229 -3.08 16.77 -6.28
N ASP A 230 -2.18 16.94 -5.30
CA ASP A 230 -1.28 18.10 -5.26
C ASP A 230 -0.12 17.86 -4.27
N GLU A 231 0.82 18.79 -4.20
CA GLU A 231 1.91 18.80 -3.22
C GLU A 231 1.39 18.90 -1.77
N PRO A 232 2.11 18.34 -0.76
CA PRO A 232 1.68 18.32 0.64
C PRO A 232 1.25 19.69 1.21
N PRO A 233 1.94 20.82 0.95
CA PRO A 233 1.50 22.12 1.46
C PRO A 233 0.14 22.59 0.90
N ALA A 234 -0.14 22.30 -0.37
CA ALA A 234 -1.41 22.63 -1.01
C ALA A 234 -2.56 21.78 -0.43
N ILE A 235 -2.33 20.49 -0.25
CA ILE A 235 -3.30 19.56 0.39
C ILE A 235 -3.62 20.00 1.82
N ARG A 236 -2.60 20.37 2.62
CA ARG A 236 -2.78 20.84 4.00
C ARG A 236 -3.65 22.08 4.11
N SER A 237 -3.55 22.99 3.14
CA SER A 237 -4.33 24.25 3.10
C SER A 237 -5.67 24.14 2.40
N SER A 238 -5.99 22.99 1.79
CA SER A 238 -7.20 22.79 1.00
C SER A 238 -8.45 22.67 1.87
N GLN A 239 -9.36 23.64 1.77
CA GLN A 239 -10.65 23.59 2.46
C GLN A 239 -11.47 22.34 2.07
N ARG A 240 -11.43 21.95 0.79
CA ARG A 240 -12.14 20.77 0.27
C ARG A 240 -11.66 19.49 0.95
N VAL A 241 -10.37 19.38 1.21
CA VAL A 241 -9.77 18.23 1.92
C VAL A 241 -10.20 18.27 3.39
N GLN A 242 -10.10 19.42 4.05
CA GLN A 242 -10.52 19.59 5.45
C GLN A 242 -12.00 19.21 5.64
N ASP A 243 -12.88 19.69 4.77
CA ASP A 243 -14.32 19.39 4.82
C ASP A 243 -14.60 17.88 4.61
N ALA A 244 -13.82 17.19 3.78
CA ALA A 244 -13.95 15.74 3.57
C ALA A 244 -13.64 14.93 4.82
N TYR A 245 -12.69 15.40 5.64
CA TYR A 245 -12.35 14.76 6.92
C TYR A 245 -13.31 15.17 8.05
N LEU A 246 -13.73 16.42 8.11
CA LEU A 246 -14.64 16.96 9.16
C LEU A 246 -16.10 16.59 8.91
N GLY A 247 -16.55 16.54 7.67
CA GLY A 247 -17.94 16.22 7.30
C GLY A 247 -18.38 14.79 7.66
N GLY A 248 -17.47 13.92 8.11
CA GLY A 248 -17.79 12.63 8.72
C GLY A 248 -18.28 12.73 10.18
N TYR A 249 -17.98 13.83 10.88
CA TYR A 249 -18.39 14.06 12.27
C TYR A 249 -19.76 14.71 12.42
N GLU A 250 -20.30 15.37 11.41
CA GLU A 250 -21.57 16.11 11.52
C GLU A 250 -22.85 15.28 11.30
N ARG A 251 -22.74 13.97 11.04
CA ARG A 251 -23.91 13.08 10.87
C ARG A 251 -24.17 12.12 12.04
N GLY A 252 -23.68 12.42 13.23
CA GLY A 252 -24.28 11.94 14.46
C GLY A 252 -25.51 12.80 14.73
N GLU A 253 -26.72 12.29 14.45
CA GLU A 253 -27.97 12.96 14.83
C GLU A 253 -27.86 13.39 16.29
N PRO A 254 -28.23 14.65 16.66
CA PRO A 254 -28.40 15.01 18.03
C PRO A 254 -29.59 14.18 18.55
N THR A 255 -29.34 13.28 19.47
CA THR A 255 -30.40 12.70 20.30
C THR A 255 -31.09 13.89 21.00
N GLY A 256 -32.28 14.23 20.53
CA GLY A 256 -33.10 15.26 21.06
C GLY A 256 -33.31 15.09 22.59
N PRO A 257 -33.45 16.17 23.34
CA PRO A 257 -33.70 16.09 24.75
C PRO A 257 -35.04 15.38 24.96
N GLY A 258 -34.99 14.23 25.63
CA GLY A 258 -36.18 13.54 26.08
C GLY A 258 -37.00 14.47 26.94
N ASP A 259 -38.21 14.79 26.47
CA ASP A 259 -39.28 15.36 27.23
C ASP A 259 -39.55 14.52 28.48
N GLY A 260 -38.98 14.93 29.58
CA GLY A 260 -39.38 14.50 30.93
C GLY A 260 -40.56 15.32 31.39
N ALA A 261 -41.74 14.97 30.91
CA ALA A 261 -42.97 15.58 31.42
C ALA A 261 -43.24 15.16 32.86
N ALA A 262 -43.39 16.17 33.66
CA ALA A 262 -43.94 16.24 34.97
C ALA A 262 -45.33 15.54 35.13
N GLY A 263 -45.64 15.20 36.33
CA GLY A 263 -46.99 14.91 36.86
C GLY A 263 -46.90 13.75 37.84
N GLY A 264 -47.17 13.93 39.03
CA GLY A 264 -48.15 14.60 39.79
C GLY A 264 -48.43 13.71 40.96
N GLU A 265 -48.28 14.20 42.07
CA GLU A 265 -49.12 14.37 43.25
C GLU A 265 -50.14 13.29 43.57
N ALA A 266 -50.16 12.98 44.83
CA ALA A 266 -51.25 12.62 45.73
C ALA A 266 -51.61 11.14 45.95
N ALA A 267 -51.51 10.76 47.18
CA ALA A 267 -52.29 10.18 48.24
C ALA A 267 -51.54 9.07 48.94
#